data_c2f238e5a96c441f4181d1352800de97
#
_entry.id   c2f238e5a96c441f4181d1352800de97
#
_cell.length_a   1.000
_cell.length_b   1.000
_cell.length_c   1.000
_cell.angle_alpha   90.00
_cell.angle_beta   90.00
_cell.angle_gamma   90.00
#
_symmetry.space_group_name_H-M   'P 1'
#
loop_
_entity.id
_entity.type
_entity.pdbx_description
1 polymer ?
#
loop_
_entity_poly.entity_id
_entity_poly.type
_entity_poly.pdbx_seq_one_letter_code
_entity_poly.pdbx_strand_id
1 'polypeptide(L)'
;MKISLNTKKTEATDKTIKYGCDFCNREFLRESTMAKHLCENKQRWMNKDLQGNRIGFQSWLQFYKKNTSTKKNKTYEEFIRSAYYTAFVKFGTHCANINAINISRYVDWLLKNNIKIDTWASDSVYTKYLIEYL
;
A
#
# COMPACT_ATOMS: atom_id res chain seq x y z
N MET A 1 11.75 9.13 -0.96
CA MET A 1 10.82 9.70 -1.95
C MET A 1 10.30 11.05 -1.50
N LYS A 2 10.35 12.01 -2.37
CA LYS A 2 9.71 13.27 -2.10
C LYS A 2 8.22 13.13 -2.22
N ILE A 3 7.52 13.42 -1.16
CA ILE A 3 6.08 13.62 -1.21
C ILE A 3 5.90 14.89 -1.99
N SER A 4 5.32 14.75 -3.11
CA SER A 4 5.45 15.79 -4.03
C SER A 4 4.40 16.86 -3.88
N LEU A 5 4.79 17.82 -3.18
CA LEU A 5 4.39 19.18 -3.46
C LEU A 5 5.38 19.84 -4.41
N ASN A 6 6.42 19.13 -4.76
CA ASN A 6 7.41 19.63 -5.71
C ASN A 6 6.99 19.28 -7.13
N THR A 7 6.85 20.31 -7.92
CA THR A 7 6.50 20.19 -9.31
C THR A 7 7.73 19.92 -10.14
N LYS A 8 7.60 18.94 -11.01
CA LYS A 8 8.58 18.72 -12.03
C LYS A 8 8.27 19.66 -13.20
N LYS A 9 9.14 20.61 -13.45
CA LYS A 9 9.01 21.50 -14.60
C LYS A 9 9.56 20.84 -15.84
N THR A 10 8.76 20.79 -16.89
CA THR A 10 9.25 20.46 -18.22
C THR A 10 8.99 21.62 -19.15
N GLU A 11 10.02 22.09 -19.85
CA GLU A 11 9.87 23.12 -20.87
C GLU A 11 9.53 22.45 -22.19
N ALA A 12 8.45 22.90 -22.80
CA ALA A 12 8.13 22.53 -24.17
C ALA A 12 8.83 23.46 -25.17
N THR A 13 9.04 22.99 -26.41
CA THR A 13 9.71 23.74 -27.45
C THR A 13 9.03 25.07 -27.82
N ASP A 14 7.74 25.20 -27.49
CA ASP A 14 6.97 26.42 -27.68
C ASP A 14 6.97 27.35 -26.47
N LYS A 15 7.87 27.10 -25.51
CA LYS A 15 8.02 27.81 -24.25
C LYS A 15 6.86 27.59 -23.27
N THR A 16 6.01 26.61 -23.49
CA THR A 16 4.98 26.24 -22.53
C THR A 16 5.62 25.44 -21.38
N ILE A 17 5.45 25.92 -20.16
CA ILE A 17 5.92 25.21 -18.97
C ILE A 17 4.81 24.26 -18.52
N LYS A 18 5.17 23.00 -18.29
CA LYS A 18 4.25 21.98 -17.80
C LYS A 18 4.70 21.46 -16.45
N TYR A 19 3.74 21.10 -15.63
CA TYR A 19 3.97 20.59 -14.28
C TYR A 19 3.53 19.13 -14.22
N GLY A 20 4.44 18.23 -13.91
CA GLY A 20 4.17 16.79 -13.86
C GLY A 20 3.87 16.29 -12.46
N CYS A 21 2.95 15.34 -12.35
CA CYS A 21 2.69 14.62 -11.12
C CYS A 21 3.72 13.50 -10.96
N ASP A 22 4.44 13.49 -9.83
CA ASP A 22 5.46 12.47 -9.54
C ASP A 22 4.89 11.06 -9.43
N PHE A 23 3.59 10.94 -9.19
CA PHE A 23 2.96 9.64 -8.94
C PHE A 23 2.37 9.01 -10.20
N CYS A 24 1.89 9.81 -11.16
CA CYS A 24 1.25 9.27 -12.36
C CYS A 24 1.83 9.82 -13.66
N ASN A 25 2.80 10.74 -13.59
CA ASN A 25 3.44 11.38 -14.73
C ASN A 25 2.49 12.21 -15.61
N ARG A 26 1.29 12.49 -15.13
CA ARG A 26 0.36 13.34 -15.84
C ARG A 26 0.83 14.79 -15.76
N GLU A 27 0.79 15.50 -16.90
CA GLU A 27 1.25 16.88 -17.00
C GLU A 27 0.10 17.87 -16.94
N PHE A 28 0.36 19.03 -16.32
CA PHE A 28 -0.61 20.10 -16.15
C PHE A 28 0.02 21.42 -16.56
N LEU A 29 -0.80 22.32 -17.10
CA LEU A 29 -0.33 23.65 -17.51
C LEU A 29 -0.16 24.60 -16.35
N ARG A 30 -0.83 24.37 -15.23
CA ARG A 30 -0.78 25.20 -14.04
C ARG A 30 -0.29 24.42 -12.84
N GLU A 31 0.60 25.02 -12.08
CA GLU A 31 1.08 24.42 -10.84
C GLU A 31 -0.04 24.18 -9.84
N SER A 32 -0.97 25.14 -9.70
CA SER A 32 -2.10 25.00 -8.79
C SER A 32 -3.00 23.81 -9.14
N THR A 33 -3.20 23.55 -10.43
CA THR A 33 -3.97 22.40 -10.90
C THR A 33 -3.26 21.10 -10.55
N MET A 34 -1.94 21.05 -10.77
CA MET A 34 -1.13 19.88 -10.44
C MET A 34 -1.12 19.62 -8.92
N ALA A 35 -1.00 20.66 -8.11
CA ALA A 35 -0.98 20.55 -6.67
C ALA A 35 -2.30 20.00 -6.11
N LYS A 36 -3.42 20.34 -6.72
CA LYS A 36 -4.75 19.84 -6.35
C LYS A 36 -5.08 18.48 -6.94
N HIS A 37 -4.31 18.05 -7.94
CA HIS A 37 -4.52 16.76 -8.58
C HIS A 37 -4.31 15.62 -7.59
N LEU A 38 -5.26 14.70 -7.54
CA LEU A 38 -5.22 13.57 -6.64
C LEU A 38 -5.42 12.28 -7.44
N CYS A 39 -4.33 11.73 -7.97
CA CYS A 39 -4.37 10.43 -8.62
C CYS A 39 -4.37 9.32 -7.56
N GLU A 40 -4.69 8.11 -8.00
CA GLU A 40 -4.77 6.95 -7.11
C GLU A 40 -3.48 6.72 -6.32
N ASN A 41 -2.33 6.76 -6.99
CA ASN A 41 -1.04 6.53 -6.33
C ASN A 41 -0.73 7.62 -5.30
N LYS A 42 -1.02 8.86 -5.60
CA LYS A 42 -0.84 9.97 -4.67
C LYS A 42 -1.73 9.80 -3.44
N GLN A 43 -2.98 9.41 -3.64
CA GLN A 43 -3.92 9.15 -2.55
C GLN A 43 -3.44 8.01 -1.65
N ARG A 44 -2.96 6.93 -2.25
CA ARG A 44 -2.40 5.80 -1.50
C ARG A 44 -1.21 6.22 -0.65
N TRP A 45 -0.34 7.08 -1.19
CA TRP A 45 0.79 7.63 -0.44
C TRP A 45 0.32 8.50 0.73
N MET A 46 -0.66 9.36 0.50
CA MET A 46 -1.18 10.25 1.54
C MET A 46 -1.84 9.48 2.69
N ASN A 47 -2.37 8.29 2.41
CA ASN A 47 -3.03 7.45 3.41
C ASN A 47 -2.06 6.55 4.19
N LYS A 48 -0.76 6.67 3.96
CA LYS A 48 0.25 5.75 4.53
C LYS A 48 0.23 5.64 6.05
N ASP A 49 -0.20 6.68 6.75
CA ASP A 49 -0.22 6.71 8.21
C ASP A 49 -1.52 6.18 8.84
N LEU A 50 -2.52 5.87 8.03
CA LEU A 50 -3.72 5.22 8.53
C LEU A 50 -3.39 3.83 9.04
N GLN A 51 -4.04 3.42 10.14
CA GLN A 51 -3.74 2.15 10.80
C GLN A 51 -3.85 0.95 9.85
N GLY A 52 -4.93 0.88 9.06
CA GLY A 52 -5.12 -0.20 8.10
C GLY A 52 -4.02 -0.25 7.04
N ASN A 53 -3.56 0.91 6.58
CA ASN A 53 -2.48 0.99 5.59
C ASN A 53 -1.15 0.54 6.19
N ARG A 54 -0.86 0.91 7.43
CA ARG A 54 0.38 0.48 8.11
C ARG A 54 0.39 -1.03 8.34
N ILE A 55 -0.71 -1.58 8.83
CA ILE A 55 -0.84 -3.03 9.02
C ILE A 55 -0.72 -3.74 7.68
N GLY A 56 -1.41 -3.23 6.66
CA GLY A 56 -1.36 -3.78 5.31
C GLY A 56 0.06 -3.81 4.74
N PHE A 57 0.79 -2.71 4.90
CA PHE A 57 2.17 -2.63 4.44
C PHE A 57 3.07 -3.64 5.15
N GLN A 58 2.99 -3.74 6.48
CA GLN A 58 3.79 -4.69 7.25
C GLN A 58 3.45 -6.13 6.86
N SER A 59 2.19 -6.43 6.64
CA SER A 59 1.73 -7.75 6.22
C SER A 59 2.25 -8.09 4.81
N TRP A 60 2.26 -7.10 3.91
CA TRP A 60 2.80 -7.26 2.57
C TRP A 60 4.31 -7.52 2.58
N LEU A 61 5.05 -6.83 3.44
CA LEU A 61 6.48 -7.10 3.63
C LEU A 61 6.71 -8.53 4.10
N GLN A 62 5.93 -9.00 5.05
CA GLN A 62 6.01 -10.35 5.58
C GLN A 62 5.71 -11.40 4.48
N PHE A 63 4.69 -11.14 3.68
CA PHE A 63 4.33 -11.96 2.53
C PHE A 63 5.49 -12.08 1.54
N TYR A 64 6.14 -10.97 1.21
CA TYR A 64 7.28 -10.99 0.29
C TYR A 64 8.46 -11.76 0.83
N LYS A 65 8.77 -11.59 2.11
CA LYS A 65 9.90 -12.32 2.74
C LYS A 65 9.70 -13.82 2.70
N LYS A 66 8.46 -14.30 2.77
CA LYS A 66 8.14 -15.73 2.69
C LYS A 66 8.22 -16.28 1.27
N ASN A 67 7.84 -15.47 0.28
CA ASN A 67 7.67 -15.95 -1.09
C ASN A 67 8.84 -15.64 -2.01
N THR A 68 9.82 -14.88 -1.54
CA THR A 68 11.01 -14.55 -2.34
C THR A 68 12.26 -14.75 -1.52
N SER A 69 13.34 -15.13 -2.20
CA SER A 69 14.66 -15.26 -1.57
C SER A 69 15.40 -13.92 -1.49
N THR A 70 14.81 -12.85 -1.97
CA THR A 70 15.45 -11.53 -1.95
C THR A 70 15.52 -10.98 -0.53
N LYS A 71 16.71 -10.50 -0.14
CA LYS A 71 16.92 -9.84 1.14
C LYS A 71 16.68 -8.34 1.07
N LYS A 72 16.32 -7.83 -0.10
CA LYS A 72 16.10 -6.41 -0.30
C LYS A 72 14.81 -5.96 0.37
N ASN A 73 14.91 -4.92 1.19
CA ASN A 73 13.75 -4.35 1.84
C ASN A 73 12.90 -3.60 0.82
N LYS A 74 11.61 -3.87 0.82
CA LYS A 74 10.63 -3.17 0.01
C LYS A 74 10.20 -1.88 0.68
N THR A 75 9.88 -0.87 -0.12
CA THR A 75 9.44 0.44 0.38
C THR A 75 7.93 0.60 0.27
N TYR A 76 7.38 1.57 1.01
CA TYR A 76 5.97 1.90 0.89
C TYR A 76 5.64 2.40 -0.54
N GLU A 77 6.58 3.07 -1.20
CA GLU A 77 6.41 3.47 -2.59
C GLU A 77 6.19 2.28 -3.52
N GLU A 78 6.95 1.21 -3.31
CA GLU A 78 6.75 -0.03 -4.06
C GLU A 78 5.40 -0.66 -3.73
N PHE A 79 4.96 -0.58 -2.48
CA PHE A 79 3.67 -1.09 -2.03
C PHE A 79 2.50 -0.40 -2.74
N ILE A 80 2.52 0.93 -2.84
CA ILE A 80 1.42 1.66 -3.49
C ILE A 80 1.27 1.32 -4.98
N ARG A 81 2.34 0.82 -5.60
CA ARG A 81 2.34 0.40 -7.00
C ARG A 81 2.08 -1.09 -7.19
N SER A 82 1.97 -1.82 -6.09
CA SER A 82 1.75 -3.26 -6.11
C SER A 82 0.32 -3.62 -6.51
N ALA A 83 0.18 -4.70 -7.28
CA ALA A 83 -1.13 -5.28 -7.58
C ALA A 83 -1.84 -5.79 -6.31
N TYR A 84 -1.09 -6.02 -5.24
CA TYR A 84 -1.62 -6.51 -3.97
C TYR A 84 -2.04 -5.42 -2.99
N TYR A 85 -1.81 -4.14 -3.34
CA TYR A 85 -2.07 -3.03 -2.43
C TYR A 85 -3.48 -3.08 -1.83
N THR A 86 -4.50 -3.17 -2.67
CA THR A 86 -5.90 -3.15 -2.23
C THR A 86 -6.20 -4.31 -1.29
N ALA A 87 -5.71 -5.50 -1.62
CA ALA A 87 -5.94 -6.69 -0.80
C ALA A 87 -5.30 -6.56 0.58
N PHE A 88 -4.07 -6.06 0.66
CA PHE A 88 -3.37 -5.91 1.94
C PHE A 88 -3.92 -4.75 2.78
N VAL A 89 -4.34 -3.65 2.17
CA VAL A 89 -4.98 -2.57 2.91
C VAL A 89 -6.34 -3.02 3.45
N LYS A 90 -7.09 -3.77 2.66
CA LYS A 90 -8.35 -4.37 3.11
C LYS A 90 -8.11 -5.29 4.31
N PHE A 91 -7.10 -6.13 4.24
CA PHE A 91 -6.71 -7.00 5.36
C PHE A 91 -6.31 -6.19 6.59
N GLY A 92 -5.45 -5.18 6.41
CA GLY A 92 -5.02 -4.32 7.51
C GLY A 92 -6.17 -3.59 8.18
N THR A 93 -7.09 -3.07 7.39
CA THR A 93 -8.29 -2.39 7.90
C THR A 93 -9.18 -3.35 8.68
N HIS A 94 -9.35 -4.56 8.18
CA HIS A 94 -10.10 -5.62 8.87
C HIS A 94 -9.45 -5.96 10.22
N CYS A 95 -8.13 -6.15 10.24
CA CYS A 95 -7.41 -6.43 11.47
C CYS A 95 -7.54 -5.30 12.50
N ALA A 96 -7.49 -4.06 12.05
CA ALA A 96 -7.68 -2.90 12.91
C ALA A 96 -9.09 -2.86 13.50
N ASN A 97 -10.09 -3.13 12.68
CA ASN A 97 -11.49 -3.09 13.09
C ASN A 97 -11.87 -4.17 14.11
N ILE A 98 -11.25 -5.35 14.00
CA ILE A 98 -11.53 -6.47 14.92
C ILE A 98 -10.51 -6.56 16.05
N ASN A 99 -9.56 -5.64 16.15
CA ASN A 99 -8.46 -5.68 17.11
C ASN A 99 -7.76 -7.05 17.10
N ALA A 100 -7.34 -7.48 15.93
CA ALA A 100 -6.74 -8.80 15.75
C ALA A 100 -5.55 -9.03 16.68
N ILE A 101 -5.47 -10.21 17.25
CA ILE A 101 -4.42 -10.60 18.20
C ILE A 101 -3.19 -11.05 17.41
N ASN A 102 -2.04 -10.44 17.72
CA ASN A 102 -0.73 -10.80 17.15
C ASN A 102 -0.78 -10.95 15.62
N ILE A 103 -0.92 -9.83 14.95
CA ILE A 103 -1.12 -9.79 13.49
C ILE A 103 0.04 -10.46 12.75
N SER A 104 1.28 -10.30 13.20
CA SER A 104 2.43 -10.93 12.57
C SER A 104 2.32 -12.46 12.60
N ARG A 105 1.92 -13.01 13.73
CA ARG A 105 1.68 -14.46 13.86
C ARG A 105 0.49 -14.92 13.01
N TYR A 106 -0.54 -14.08 12.93
CA TYR A 106 -1.70 -14.36 12.09
C TYR A 106 -1.31 -14.45 10.61
N VAL A 107 -0.48 -13.50 10.15
CA VAL A 107 0.01 -13.52 8.75
C VAL A 107 0.85 -14.79 8.50
N ASP A 108 1.72 -15.17 9.44
CA ASP A 108 2.49 -16.41 9.33
C ASP A 108 1.58 -17.63 9.23
N TRP A 109 0.53 -17.68 10.04
CA TRP A 109 -0.45 -18.75 9.99
C TRP A 109 -1.18 -18.81 8.65
N LEU A 110 -1.59 -17.65 8.13
CA LEU A 110 -2.26 -17.56 6.83
C LEU A 110 -1.37 -18.09 5.70
N LEU A 111 -0.10 -17.69 5.72
CA LEU A 111 0.89 -18.14 4.71
C LEU A 111 1.16 -19.63 4.85
N LYS A 112 1.34 -20.12 6.06
CA LYS A 112 1.61 -21.54 6.34
C LYS A 112 0.46 -22.44 5.88
N ASN A 113 -0.76 -21.97 6.01
CA ASN A 113 -1.95 -22.73 5.65
C ASN A 113 -2.41 -22.48 4.21
N ASN A 114 -1.61 -21.77 3.42
CA ASN A 114 -1.90 -21.48 2.01
C ASN A 114 -3.27 -20.83 1.78
N ILE A 115 -3.68 -19.98 2.73
CA ILE A 115 -4.92 -19.21 2.60
C ILE A 115 -4.73 -18.15 1.51
N LYS A 116 -5.67 -18.08 0.59
CA LYS A 116 -5.60 -17.09 -0.50
C LYS A 116 -5.78 -15.68 0.05
N ILE A 117 -4.97 -14.77 -0.47
CA ILE A 117 -4.90 -13.38 -0.01
C ILE A 117 -6.24 -12.65 -0.08
N ASP A 118 -7.05 -12.95 -1.08
CA ASP A 118 -8.37 -12.34 -1.28
C ASP A 118 -9.37 -12.75 -0.19
N THR A 119 -9.07 -13.77 0.60
CA THR A 119 -9.92 -14.25 1.69
C THR A 119 -9.37 -13.90 3.08
N TRP A 120 -8.23 -13.22 3.15
CA TRP A 120 -7.60 -12.89 4.44
C TRP A 120 -8.46 -11.96 5.31
N ALA A 121 -9.22 -11.06 4.72
CA ALA A 121 -10.11 -10.15 5.44
C ALA A 121 -11.46 -10.82 5.72
N SER A 122 -11.45 -11.88 6.49
CA SER A 122 -12.62 -12.71 6.78
C SER A 122 -12.69 -13.07 8.25
N ASP A 123 -13.86 -12.86 8.85
CA ASP A 123 -14.10 -13.23 10.24
C ASP A 123 -14.00 -14.75 10.45
N SER A 124 -14.46 -15.53 9.49
CA SER A 124 -14.42 -17.00 9.61
C SER A 124 -12.98 -17.50 9.56
N VAL A 125 -12.13 -16.91 8.76
CA VAL A 125 -10.70 -17.26 8.69
C VAL A 125 -10.00 -16.87 10.00
N TYR A 126 -10.28 -15.68 10.51
CA TYR A 126 -9.73 -15.24 11.78
C TYR A 126 -10.18 -16.14 12.94
N THR A 127 -11.41 -16.58 12.93
CA THR A 127 -11.95 -17.50 13.96
C THR A 127 -11.15 -18.81 13.95
N LYS A 128 -10.84 -19.36 12.79
CA LYS A 128 -10.01 -20.57 12.69
C LYS A 128 -8.63 -20.36 13.30
N TYR A 129 -8.02 -19.21 13.03
CA TYR A 129 -6.73 -18.86 13.63
C TYR A 129 -6.83 -18.80 15.15
N LEU A 130 -7.87 -18.12 15.68
CA LEU A 130 -8.04 -18.00 17.12
C LEU A 130 -8.18 -19.36 17.82
N ILE A 131 -8.89 -20.29 17.21
CA ILE A 131 -9.06 -21.63 17.75
C ILE A 131 -7.69 -22.32 17.91
N GLU A 132 -6.82 -22.17 16.93
CA GLU A 132 -5.46 -22.74 17.00
C GLU A 132 -4.53 -21.93 17.89
N TYR A 133 -4.75 -20.61 17.99
CA TYR A 133 -3.95 -19.73 18.84
C TYR A 133 -4.18 -20.02 20.32
N LEU A 134 -5.42 -20.28 20.70
CA LEU A 134 -5.79 -20.59 22.06
C LEU A 134 -5.58 -22.07 22.36
#